data_2899ae2cebb84e8f50ad7ef306b1da62
#
_entry.id   2899ae2cebb84e8f50ad7ef306b1da62
#
_cell.length_a   1.000
_cell.length_b   1.000
_cell.length_c   1.000
_cell.angle_alpha   90.00
_cell.angle_beta   90.00
_cell.angle_gamma   90.00
#
_symmetry.space_group_name_H-M   'P 1'
#
loop_
_entity.id
_entity.type
_entity.pdbx_description
1 polymer ?
#
loop_
_entity_poly.entity_id
_entity_poly.type
_entity_poly.pdbx_seq_one_letter_code
_entity_poly.pdbx_strand_id
1 'polypeptide(L)'
;MRQPLRYPWLDFDVDDVHAPAIAVRVDVPETRAEVRDHWHRKGQLVFALGGGVTCRVPSGLWMVPPHCAVWIPGGMQHSNIATANARIFFVYLEPGAADLPDRCCTLSISPLLRELIIDLSDCAPENARCGFLGGILLAELPRMPVQQLHLPISAEPRLRRIAEALADDPADRSTLAEWANRVALSESSLARLVVKETGLTFGRWRQQLHLIVALRELASGASVQQVSGDLGYESVTAFITMFKKALGKPPAKYLSDIAQNGGSAFVA
;
A
#
# COMPACT_ATOMS: atom_id res chain seq x y z
N MET A 1 22.78 -3.21 -19.85
CA MET A 1 23.53 -3.53 -18.62
C MET A 1 22.56 -3.29 -17.46
N ARG A 2 22.15 -4.35 -16.75
CA ARG A 2 21.31 -4.26 -15.56
C ARG A 2 22.16 -3.71 -14.42
N GLN A 3 21.76 -2.57 -13.82
CA GLN A 3 22.31 -2.22 -12.51
C GLN A 3 21.64 -3.13 -11.49
N PRO A 4 22.39 -3.89 -10.68
CA PRO A 4 21.82 -4.65 -9.58
C PRO A 4 21.14 -3.68 -8.62
N LEU A 5 19.90 -3.95 -8.27
CA LEU A 5 19.12 -3.22 -7.29
C LEU A 5 19.76 -3.41 -5.90
N ARG A 6 20.66 -2.52 -5.56
CA ARG A 6 21.12 -2.41 -4.17
C ARG A 6 20.08 -1.54 -3.44
N TYR A 7 19.16 -2.19 -2.75
CA TYR A 7 18.43 -1.49 -1.71
C TYR A 7 19.44 -0.98 -0.67
N PRO A 8 19.28 0.19 -0.09
CA PRO A 8 20.14 0.64 1.00
C PRO A 8 20.21 -0.33 2.20
N TRP A 9 19.30 -1.32 2.21
CA TRP A 9 19.15 -2.33 3.27
C TRP A 9 19.17 -3.79 2.78
N LEU A 10 19.43 -4.06 1.49
CA LEU A 10 19.63 -5.41 0.95
C LEU A 10 21.01 -5.50 0.34
N ASP A 11 21.85 -6.38 0.89
CA ASP A 11 23.20 -6.64 0.40
C ASP A 11 23.24 -7.68 -0.75
N PHE A 12 22.07 -8.15 -1.23
CA PHE A 12 21.95 -9.18 -2.26
C PHE A 12 20.87 -8.85 -3.30
N ASP A 13 20.98 -9.45 -4.49
CA ASP A 13 19.94 -9.41 -5.52
C ASP A 13 18.88 -10.49 -5.20
N VAL A 14 17.62 -10.07 -5.06
CA VAL A 14 16.51 -10.98 -4.75
C VAL A 14 16.28 -12.02 -5.86
N ASP A 15 16.65 -11.70 -7.08
CA ASP A 15 16.50 -12.59 -8.23
C ASP A 15 17.56 -13.69 -8.28
N ASP A 16 18.68 -13.53 -7.55
CA ASP A 16 19.75 -14.54 -7.44
C ASP A 16 19.45 -15.60 -6.36
N VAL A 17 18.47 -15.38 -5.50
CA VAL A 17 18.10 -16.35 -4.45
C VAL A 17 17.16 -17.42 -5.02
N HIS A 18 17.62 -18.67 -5.03
CA HIS A 18 16.84 -19.81 -5.55
C HIS A 18 15.92 -20.42 -4.49
N ALA A 19 14.90 -19.64 -4.07
CA ALA A 19 13.85 -20.13 -3.19
C ALA A 19 12.48 -19.68 -3.71
N PRO A 20 11.42 -20.53 -3.60
CA PRO A 20 10.09 -20.20 -4.09
C PRO A 20 9.48 -18.98 -3.43
N ALA A 21 9.81 -18.75 -2.16
CA ALA A 21 9.44 -17.57 -1.39
C ALA A 21 10.56 -17.18 -0.43
N ILE A 22 10.85 -15.89 -0.33
CA ILE A 22 11.77 -15.32 0.67
C ILE A 22 11.11 -14.07 1.28
N ALA A 23 11.38 -13.82 2.54
CA ALA A 23 10.92 -12.61 3.20
C ALA A 23 12.11 -11.82 3.75
N VAL A 24 12.03 -10.50 3.65
CA VAL A 24 13.04 -9.57 4.16
C VAL A 24 12.34 -8.56 5.04
N ARG A 25 12.80 -8.42 6.28
CA ARG A 25 12.35 -7.41 7.20
C ARG A 25 13.16 -6.13 7.04
N VAL A 26 12.48 -4.99 7.01
CA VAL A 26 13.07 -3.66 6.98
C VAL A 26 12.47 -2.82 8.11
N ASP A 27 13.29 -2.43 9.05
CA ASP A 27 12.93 -1.45 10.08
C ASP A 27 13.42 -0.07 9.60
N VAL A 28 12.48 0.81 9.28
CA VAL A 28 12.77 2.17 8.78
C VAL A 28 13.16 3.07 9.96
N PRO A 29 14.29 3.80 9.89
CA PRO A 29 14.71 4.70 10.95
C PRO A 29 13.75 5.89 11.11
N GLU A 30 14.10 6.84 11.98
CA GLU A 30 13.29 8.03 12.30
C GLU A 30 13.00 8.96 11.11
N THR A 31 13.65 8.73 9.98
CA THR A 31 13.43 9.49 8.74
C THR A 31 12.71 8.66 7.70
N ARG A 32 11.83 9.31 6.91
CA ARG A 32 11.16 8.70 5.76
C ARG A 32 12.17 8.03 4.83
N ALA A 33 11.87 6.81 4.39
CA ALA A 33 12.67 6.06 3.44
C ALA A 33 11.97 5.92 2.09
N GLU A 34 12.73 6.03 1.01
CA GLU A 34 12.24 5.88 -0.35
C GLU A 34 13.11 4.90 -1.14
N VAL A 35 12.44 3.93 -1.78
CA VAL A 35 13.03 3.08 -2.81
C VAL A 35 12.59 3.62 -4.15
N ARG A 36 13.54 4.06 -4.97
CA ARG A 36 13.28 4.61 -6.31
C ARG A 36 12.66 3.57 -7.25
N ASP A 37 12.17 4.03 -8.38
CA ASP A 37 11.61 3.17 -9.43
C ASP A 37 12.58 2.07 -9.85
N HIS A 38 12.11 0.82 -9.75
CA HIS A 38 12.84 -0.38 -10.08
C HIS A 38 11.89 -1.50 -10.47
N TRP A 39 12.43 -2.63 -10.86
CA TRP A 39 11.70 -3.87 -11.10
C TRP A 39 12.62 -5.09 -10.84
N HIS A 40 12.04 -6.22 -10.54
CA HIS A 40 12.70 -7.52 -10.39
C HIS A 40 11.81 -8.61 -10.96
N ARG A 41 12.40 -9.78 -11.27
CA ARG A 41 11.72 -10.92 -11.87
C ARG A 41 10.67 -11.53 -10.94
N LYS A 42 10.99 -11.64 -9.65
CA LYS A 42 10.08 -12.15 -8.64
C LYS A 42 8.92 -11.20 -8.41
N GLY A 43 7.72 -11.74 -8.10
CA GLY A 43 6.64 -10.91 -7.57
C GLY A 43 6.95 -10.46 -6.15
N GLN A 44 6.39 -9.33 -5.72
CA GLN A 44 6.61 -8.75 -4.40
C GLN A 44 5.30 -8.56 -3.65
N LEU A 45 5.24 -9.09 -2.43
CA LEU A 45 4.19 -8.76 -1.48
C LEU A 45 4.76 -7.81 -0.44
N VAL A 46 4.15 -6.64 -0.27
CA VAL A 46 4.56 -5.61 0.69
C VAL A 46 3.60 -5.63 1.87
N PHE A 47 4.09 -5.97 3.04
CA PHE A 47 3.33 -6.05 4.29
C PHE A 47 3.95 -5.14 5.35
N ALA A 48 3.13 -4.42 6.14
CA ALA A 48 3.59 -3.55 7.21
C ALA A 48 2.95 -3.93 8.55
N LEU A 49 3.79 -4.10 9.59
CA LEU A 49 3.33 -4.29 10.98
C LEU A 49 3.12 -2.97 11.71
N GLY A 50 3.82 -1.91 11.32
CA GLY A 50 3.71 -0.59 11.92
C GLY A 50 4.16 0.49 10.94
N GLY A 51 3.69 1.71 11.12
CA GLY A 51 3.88 2.78 10.15
C GLY A 51 3.07 2.56 8.87
N GLY A 52 3.43 3.24 7.80
CA GLY A 52 2.75 3.17 6.51
C GLY A 52 3.73 3.01 5.35
N VAL A 53 3.31 2.26 4.33
CA VAL A 53 4.03 2.13 3.06
C VAL A 53 3.11 2.48 1.92
N THR A 54 3.59 3.26 0.98
CA THR A 54 2.90 3.54 -0.28
C THR A 54 3.72 2.97 -1.42
N CYS A 55 3.13 2.07 -2.17
CA CYS A 55 3.69 1.51 -3.40
C CYS A 55 3.15 2.29 -4.59
N ARG A 56 4.04 2.81 -5.44
CA ARG A 56 3.67 3.44 -6.71
C ARG A 56 3.93 2.44 -7.82
N VAL A 57 2.94 2.21 -8.66
CA VAL A 57 3.04 1.43 -9.89
C VAL A 57 2.46 2.24 -11.05
N PRO A 58 2.67 1.87 -12.33
CA PRO A 58 2.14 2.63 -13.47
C PRO A 58 0.63 2.86 -13.43
N SER A 59 -0.14 1.92 -12.86
CA SER A 59 -1.60 1.97 -12.78
C SER A 59 -2.16 2.70 -11.56
N GLY A 60 -1.33 3.09 -10.59
CA GLY A 60 -1.85 3.75 -9.41
C GLY A 60 -0.92 3.84 -8.20
N LEU A 61 -1.46 4.41 -7.13
CA LEU A 61 -0.88 4.41 -5.80
C LEU A 61 -1.60 3.38 -4.93
N TRP A 62 -0.81 2.55 -4.29
CA TRP A 62 -1.26 1.49 -3.41
C TRP A 62 -0.68 1.72 -2.02
N MET A 63 -1.51 2.03 -1.06
CA MET A 63 -1.06 2.04 0.32
C MET A 63 -1.30 0.67 0.95
N VAL A 64 -0.32 0.23 1.74
CA VAL A 64 -0.43 -1.00 2.53
C VAL A 64 -1.26 -0.69 3.78
N PRO A 65 -2.55 -1.07 3.82
CA PRO A 65 -3.35 -0.87 5.01
C PRO A 65 -2.99 -1.93 6.06
N PRO A 66 -3.27 -1.66 7.33
CA PRO A 66 -3.14 -2.67 8.37
C PRO A 66 -3.92 -3.96 8.04
N HIS A 67 -3.37 -5.11 8.36
CA HIS A 67 -3.87 -6.46 8.03
C HIS A 67 -4.04 -6.73 6.54
N CYS A 68 -3.41 -5.94 5.70
CA CYS A 68 -3.35 -6.16 4.27
C CYS A 68 -1.90 -6.14 3.80
N ALA A 69 -1.69 -6.68 2.61
CA ALA A 69 -0.45 -6.52 1.87
C ALA A 69 -0.76 -6.06 0.45
N VAL A 70 0.16 -5.35 -0.16
CA VAL A 70 0.10 -5.01 -1.58
C VAL A 70 0.90 -6.03 -2.36
N TRP A 71 0.24 -6.70 -3.30
CA TRP A 71 0.85 -7.60 -4.26
C TRP A 71 1.25 -6.83 -5.52
N ILE A 72 2.49 -6.98 -5.94
CA ILE A 72 3.07 -6.40 -7.17
C ILE A 72 3.62 -7.57 -7.98
N PRO A 73 3.06 -7.88 -9.16
CA PRO A 73 3.57 -8.96 -10.03
C PRO A 73 5.01 -8.73 -10.47
N GLY A 74 5.74 -9.82 -10.70
CA GLY A 74 7.11 -9.78 -11.20
C GLY A 74 7.23 -9.04 -12.53
N GLY A 75 8.33 -8.32 -12.72
CA GLY A 75 8.58 -7.49 -13.90
C GLY A 75 7.86 -6.15 -13.92
N MET A 76 6.96 -5.87 -12.96
CA MET A 76 6.27 -4.58 -12.87
C MET A 76 7.17 -3.51 -12.26
N GLN A 77 7.34 -2.38 -12.97
CA GLN A 77 8.06 -1.23 -12.44
C GLN A 77 7.32 -0.64 -11.24
N HIS A 78 8.02 -0.38 -10.15
CA HIS A 78 7.43 0.18 -8.94
C HIS A 78 8.45 0.93 -8.09
N SER A 79 7.92 1.75 -7.16
CA SER A 79 8.69 2.39 -6.09
C SER A 79 7.91 2.31 -4.78
N ASN A 80 8.65 2.37 -3.67
CA ASN A 80 8.07 2.28 -2.33
C ASN A 80 8.50 3.46 -1.49
N ILE A 81 7.53 4.07 -0.79
CA ILE A 81 7.75 5.17 0.13
C ILE A 81 7.23 4.75 1.49
N ALA A 82 8.10 4.73 2.49
CA ALA A 82 7.76 4.36 3.86
C ALA A 82 7.76 5.56 4.79
N THR A 83 6.85 5.58 5.75
CA THR A 83 6.89 6.56 6.85
C THR A 83 8.05 6.27 7.80
N ALA A 84 8.45 7.26 8.60
CA ALA A 84 9.40 7.05 9.69
C ALA A 84 8.89 5.95 10.65
N ASN A 85 9.81 5.21 11.24
CA ASN A 85 9.55 4.13 12.20
C ASN A 85 8.64 3.00 11.65
N ALA A 86 8.52 2.85 10.33
CA ALA A 86 7.77 1.77 9.74
C ALA A 86 8.54 0.44 9.88
N ARG A 87 7.80 -0.63 10.17
CA ARG A 87 8.29 -2.01 10.14
C ARG A 87 7.63 -2.74 8.98
N ILE A 88 8.43 -3.06 7.97
CA ILE A 88 7.98 -3.56 6.68
C ILE A 88 8.56 -4.93 6.42
N PHE A 89 7.77 -5.77 5.77
CA PHE A 89 8.20 -7.06 5.23
C PHE A 89 7.99 -7.05 3.73
N PHE A 90 9.06 -7.31 3.00
CA PHE A 90 9.02 -7.57 1.57
C PHE A 90 9.11 -9.08 1.37
N VAL A 91 8.05 -9.69 0.84
CA VAL A 91 8.04 -11.12 0.51
C VAL A 91 8.15 -11.24 -1.00
N TYR A 92 9.21 -11.90 -1.45
CA TYR A 92 9.49 -12.11 -2.87
C TYR A 92 9.11 -13.54 -3.26
N LEU A 93 8.33 -13.67 -4.33
CA LEU A 93 7.80 -14.94 -4.80
C LEU A 93 8.29 -15.23 -6.22
N GLU A 94 8.76 -16.48 -6.46
CA GLU A 94 9.09 -16.92 -7.80
C GLU A 94 7.85 -16.84 -8.71
N PRO A 95 8.03 -16.43 -9.99
CA PRO A 95 6.96 -16.49 -10.97
C PRO A 95 6.32 -17.87 -11.03
N GLY A 96 4.99 -17.93 -10.89
CA GLY A 96 4.23 -19.18 -10.90
C GLY A 96 4.26 -20.00 -9.61
N ALA A 97 4.94 -19.55 -8.54
CA ALA A 97 4.95 -20.26 -7.26
C ALA A 97 3.60 -20.24 -6.53
N ALA A 98 2.75 -19.26 -6.81
CA ALA A 98 1.39 -19.18 -6.30
C ALA A 98 0.45 -18.62 -7.38
N ASP A 99 -0.82 -19.02 -7.36
CA ASP A 99 -1.86 -18.50 -8.25
C ASP A 99 -2.35 -17.14 -7.73
N LEU A 100 -1.62 -16.08 -8.06
CA LEU A 100 -1.90 -14.70 -7.69
C LEU A 100 -2.26 -13.87 -8.92
N PRO A 101 -3.02 -12.76 -8.75
CA PRO A 101 -3.39 -11.90 -9.86
C PRO A 101 -2.16 -11.39 -10.65
N ASP A 102 -2.29 -11.29 -11.97
CA ASP A 102 -1.30 -10.72 -12.89
C ASP A 102 -1.25 -9.18 -12.86
N ARG A 103 -1.97 -8.58 -11.91
CA ARG A 103 -2.07 -7.13 -11.68
C ARG A 103 -1.78 -6.79 -10.22
N CYS A 104 -1.34 -5.56 -9.97
CA CYS A 104 -1.21 -5.04 -8.62
C CYS A 104 -2.56 -5.04 -7.90
N CYS A 105 -2.59 -5.52 -6.66
CA CYS A 105 -3.80 -5.56 -5.83
C CYS A 105 -3.47 -5.55 -4.34
N THR A 106 -4.46 -5.21 -3.53
CA THR A 106 -4.38 -5.34 -2.08
C THR A 106 -5.00 -6.66 -1.66
N LEU A 107 -4.28 -7.47 -0.89
CA LEU A 107 -4.74 -8.73 -0.31
C LEU A 107 -4.95 -8.57 1.19
N SER A 108 -6.04 -9.12 1.73
CA SER A 108 -6.16 -9.27 3.18
C SER A 108 -5.14 -10.29 3.67
N ILE A 109 -4.56 -10.07 4.86
CA ILE A 109 -3.59 -10.98 5.46
C ILE A 109 -4.20 -11.60 6.71
N SER A 110 -4.34 -12.93 6.70
CA SER A 110 -4.81 -13.68 7.88
C SER A 110 -3.76 -13.67 9.00
N PRO A 111 -4.16 -13.90 10.26
CA PRO A 111 -3.19 -14.06 11.35
C PRO A 111 -2.13 -15.13 11.07
N LEU A 112 -2.50 -16.24 10.44
CA LEU A 112 -1.56 -17.28 10.03
C LEU A 112 -0.52 -16.75 9.05
N LEU A 113 -0.95 -16.08 7.97
CA LEU A 113 -0.04 -15.52 6.98
C LEU A 113 0.90 -14.47 7.58
N ARG A 114 0.37 -13.64 8.51
CA ARG A 114 1.17 -12.67 9.23
C ARG A 114 2.35 -13.33 9.96
N GLU A 115 2.08 -14.35 10.78
CA GLU A 115 3.12 -15.06 11.54
C GLU A 115 4.09 -15.81 10.61
N LEU A 116 3.59 -16.40 9.52
CA LEU A 116 4.45 -17.04 8.50
C LEU A 116 5.41 -16.04 7.84
N ILE A 117 4.95 -14.82 7.53
CA ILE A 117 5.79 -13.76 6.95
C ILE A 117 6.89 -13.35 7.94
N ILE A 118 6.54 -13.17 9.21
CA ILE A 118 7.48 -12.79 10.26
C ILE A 118 8.55 -13.90 10.41
N ASP A 119 8.12 -15.15 10.64
CA ASP A 119 8.99 -16.28 10.81
C ASP A 119 9.90 -16.53 9.58
N LEU A 120 9.35 -16.34 8.38
CA LEU A 120 10.11 -16.50 7.14
C LEU A 120 11.21 -15.43 7.00
N SER A 121 10.97 -14.21 7.52
CA SER A 121 11.97 -13.13 7.48
C SER A 121 13.17 -13.35 8.41
N ASP A 122 13.00 -14.17 9.43
CA ASP A 122 14.06 -14.52 10.39
C ASP A 122 14.80 -15.80 9.99
N CYS A 123 14.49 -16.36 8.81
CA CYS A 123 14.95 -17.67 8.36
C CYS A 123 15.95 -17.53 7.20
N ALA A 124 17.10 -18.19 7.27
CA ALA A 124 18.03 -18.23 6.15
C ALA A 124 17.45 -19.06 4.98
N PRO A 125 17.50 -18.59 3.73
CA PRO A 125 16.84 -19.25 2.59
C PRO A 125 17.23 -20.71 2.37
N GLU A 126 18.45 -21.09 2.78
CA GLU A 126 18.98 -22.46 2.63
C GLU A 126 18.46 -23.43 3.69
N ASN A 127 17.78 -22.91 4.72
CA ASN A 127 17.25 -23.75 5.80
C ASN A 127 15.99 -24.49 5.33
N ALA A 128 15.92 -25.78 5.56
CA ALA A 128 14.75 -26.60 5.24
C ALA A 128 13.45 -26.06 5.88
N ARG A 129 13.52 -25.46 7.08
CA ARG A 129 12.37 -24.82 7.73
C ARG A 129 11.79 -23.69 6.86
N CYS A 130 12.63 -22.89 6.19
CA CYS A 130 12.19 -21.85 5.28
C CYS A 130 11.38 -22.40 4.11
N GLY A 131 11.79 -23.54 3.56
CA GLY A 131 11.05 -24.23 2.51
C GLY A 131 9.64 -24.62 2.96
N PHE A 132 9.48 -25.15 4.19
CA PHE A 132 8.17 -25.48 4.75
C PHE A 132 7.30 -24.24 5.01
N LEU A 133 7.87 -23.19 5.63
CA LEU A 133 7.14 -21.93 5.88
C LEU A 133 6.70 -21.28 4.57
N GLY A 134 7.62 -21.20 3.60
CA GLY A 134 7.33 -20.69 2.25
C GLY A 134 6.24 -21.50 1.54
N GLY A 135 6.28 -22.83 1.64
CA GLY A 135 5.26 -23.72 1.05
C GLY A 135 3.87 -23.45 1.61
N ILE A 136 3.72 -23.31 2.93
CA ILE A 136 2.44 -22.98 3.58
C ILE A 136 1.98 -21.56 3.15
N LEU A 137 2.87 -20.59 3.15
CA LEU A 137 2.57 -19.22 2.72
C LEU A 137 2.04 -19.19 1.29
N LEU A 138 2.71 -19.88 0.36
CA LEU A 138 2.31 -19.98 -1.04
C LEU A 138 0.95 -20.66 -1.24
N ALA A 139 0.61 -21.65 -0.41
CA ALA A 139 -0.68 -22.34 -0.45
C ALA A 139 -1.83 -21.47 0.09
N GLU A 140 -1.55 -20.57 1.06
CA GLU A 140 -2.56 -19.74 1.70
C GLU A 140 -2.82 -18.42 0.96
N LEU A 141 -1.80 -17.84 0.33
CA LEU A 141 -1.92 -16.53 -0.35
C LEU A 141 -3.06 -16.45 -1.38
N PRO A 142 -3.27 -17.45 -2.27
CA PRO A 142 -4.36 -17.40 -3.27
C PRO A 142 -5.77 -17.38 -2.68
N ARG A 143 -5.91 -17.78 -1.41
CA ARG A 143 -7.19 -17.81 -0.69
C ARG A 143 -7.57 -16.46 -0.09
N MET A 144 -6.65 -15.47 -0.12
CA MET A 144 -6.86 -14.19 0.51
C MET A 144 -7.77 -13.28 -0.31
N PRO A 145 -8.77 -12.64 0.32
CA PRO A 145 -9.66 -11.71 -0.37
C PRO A 145 -8.91 -10.51 -0.93
N VAL A 146 -9.21 -10.15 -2.18
CA VAL A 146 -8.73 -8.92 -2.82
C VAL A 146 -9.56 -7.73 -2.32
N GLN A 147 -8.88 -6.68 -1.84
CA GLN A 147 -9.49 -5.44 -1.35
C GLN A 147 -9.36 -4.32 -2.38
N GLN A 148 -10.38 -3.46 -2.46
CA GLN A 148 -10.39 -2.29 -3.35
C GLN A 148 -9.77 -1.05 -2.66
N LEU A 149 -8.50 -1.14 -2.27
CA LEU A 149 -7.79 -0.10 -1.52
C LEU A 149 -6.60 0.45 -2.32
N HIS A 150 -6.89 1.08 -3.45
CA HIS A 150 -5.88 1.77 -4.26
C HIS A 150 -6.46 3.06 -4.83
N LEU A 151 -5.59 4.00 -5.15
CA LEU A 151 -5.94 5.20 -5.91
C LEU A 151 -5.53 4.98 -7.37
N PRO A 152 -6.49 4.78 -8.29
CA PRO A 152 -6.15 4.71 -9.72
C PRO A 152 -5.49 6.02 -10.16
N ILE A 153 -4.30 5.93 -10.76
CA ILE A 153 -3.62 7.06 -11.39
C ILE A 153 -3.60 6.79 -12.90
N SER A 154 -4.17 7.70 -13.65
CA SER A 154 -4.15 7.64 -15.10
C SER A 154 -2.79 8.09 -15.66
N ALA A 155 -2.41 7.53 -16.80
CA ALA A 155 -1.30 8.04 -17.61
C ALA A 155 -1.64 9.39 -18.28
N GLU A 156 -2.91 9.80 -18.28
CA GLU A 156 -3.38 11.06 -18.85
C GLU A 156 -2.80 12.25 -18.06
N PRO A 157 -2.04 13.15 -18.70
CA PRO A 157 -1.23 14.16 -17.99
C PRO A 157 -2.05 15.12 -17.10
N ARG A 158 -3.27 15.46 -17.50
CA ARG A 158 -4.14 16.36 -16.74
C ARG A 158 -4.65 15.72 -15.45
N LEU A 159 -5.02 14.44 -15.50
CA LEU A 159 -5.44 13.71 -14.31
C LEU A 159 -4.26 13.46 -13.38
N ARG A 160 -3.09 13.20 -13.93
CA ARG A 160 -1.86 13.06 -13.12
C ARG A 160 -1.54 14.34 -12.36
N ARG A 161 -1.61 15.52 -13.01
CA ARG A 161 -1.42 16.81 -12.34
C ARG A 161 -2.43 17.04 -11.21
N ILE A 162 -3.70 16.67 -11.42
CA ILE A 162 -4.72 16.76 -10.37
C ILE A 162 -4.39 15.79 -9.22
N ALA A 163 -4.00 14.55 -9.54
CA ALA A 163 -3.64 13.56 -8.52
C ALA A 163 -2.44 14.00 -7.68
N GLU A 164 -1.40 14.53 -8.32
CA GLU A 164 -0.22 15.07 -7.65
C GLU A 164 -0.57 16.25 -6.75
N ALA A 165 -1.32 17.23 -7.27
CA ALA A 165 -1.73 18.40 -6.48
C ALA A 165 -2.61 18.01 -5.26
N LEU A 166 -3.56 17.07 -5.43
CA LEU A 166 -4.38 16.57 -4.32
C LEU A 166 -3.58 15.69 -3.34
N ALA A 167 -2.50 15.04 -3.79
CA ALA A 167 -1.61 14.29 -2.91
C ALA A 167 -0.71 15.23 -2.08
N ASP A 168 -0.31 16.38 -2.67
CA ASP A 168 0.48 17.41 -1.98
C ASP A 168 -0.37 18.24 -1.01
N ASP A 169 -1.61 18.55 -1.39
CA ASP A 169 -2.59 19.23 -0.53
C ASP A 169 -3.93 18.45 -0.50
N PRO A 170 -4.05 17.44 0.36
CA PRO A 170 -5.29 16.67 0.50
C PRO A 170 -6.48 17.50 1.02
N ALA A 171 -6.21 18.66 1.64
CA ALA A 171 -7.24 19.56 2.14
C ALA A 171 -7.86 20.44 1.04
N ASP A 172 -7.33 20.46 -0.17
CA ASP A 172 -7.88 21.25 -1.29
C ASP A 172 -9.35 20.91 -1.53
N ARG A 173 -10.22 21.91 -1.31
CA ARG A 173 -11.68 21.82 -1.46
C ARG A 173 -12.17 22.26 -2.83
N SER A 174 -11.28 22.51 -3.77
CA SER A 174 -11.64 22.94 -5.12
C SER A 174 -12.68 22.02 -5.73
N THR A 175 -13.67 22.63 -6.32
CA THR A 175 -14.77 21.96 -7.03
C THR A 175 -14.26 21.31 -8.32
N LEU A 176 -15.06 20.44 -8.92
CA LEU A 176 -14.76 19.86 -10.22
C LEU A 176 -14.61 20.94 -11.30
N ALA A 177 -15.42 22.01 -11.23
CA ALA A 177 -15.34 23.14 -12.16
C ALA A 177 -14.02 23.90 -12.04
N GLU A 178 -13.56 24.18 -10.82
CA GLU A 178 -12.27 24.84 -10.58
C GLU A 178 -11.10 23.98 -11.06
N TRP A 179 -11.13 22.67 -10.80
CA TRP A 179 -10.13 21.74 -11.32
C TRP A 179 -10.17 21.66 -12.85
N ALA A 180 -11.36 21.63 -13.45
CA ALA A 180 -11.50 21.65 -14.92
C ALA A 180 -10.84 22.88 -15.54
N ASN A 181 -11.05 24.07 -14.94
CA ASN A 181 -10.41 25.31 -15.36
C ASN A 181 -8.87 25.24 -15.28
N ARG A 182 -8.32 24.69 -14.17
CA ARG A 182 -6.86 24.54 -13.98
C ARG A 182 -6.19 23.63 -15.03
N VAL A 183 -6.96 22.71 -15.63
CA VAL A 183 -6.46 21.77 -16.64
C VAL A 183 -7.00 22.06 -18.04
N ALA A 184 -7.58 23.24 -18.26
CA ALA A 184 -8.14 23.71 -19.54
C ALA A 184 -9.19 22.75 -20.15
N LEU A 185 -10.13 22.27 -19.31
CA LEU A 185 -11.28 21.47 -19.72
C LEU A 185 -12.58 22.11 -19.25
N SER A 186 -13.70 21.71 -19.88
CA SER A 186 -15.02 21.94 -19.30
C SER A 186 -15.25 20.96 -18.14
N GLU A 187 -16.09 21.33 -17.18
CA GLU A 187 -16.47 20.47 -16.05
C GLU A 187 -16.98 19.10 -16.52
N SER A 188 -17.87 19.08 -17.53
CA SER A 188 -18.40 17.84 -18.10
C SER A 188 -17.35 16.98 -18.79
N SER A 189 -16.34 17.61 -19.42
CA SER A 189 -15.23 16.90 -20.04
C SER A 189 -14.32 16.26 -19.00
N LEU A 190 -14.00 17.01 -17.92
CA LEU A 190 -13.20 16.46 -16.82
C LEU A 190 -13.96 15.33 -16.10
N ALA A 191 -15.28 15.49 -15.83
CA ALA A 191 -16.07 14.44 -15.21
C ALA A 191 -16.02 13.12 -16.00
N ARG A 192 -16.22 13.19 -17.33
CA ARG A 192 -16.15 12.01 -18.22
C ARG A 192 -14.75 11.41 -18.27
N LEU A 193 -13.72 12.27 -18.31
CA LEU A 193 -12.33 11.84 -18.34
C LEU A 193 -11.97 11.06 -17.07
N VAL A 194 -12.33 11.58 -15.89
CA VAL A 194 -12.08 10.89 -14.61
C VAL A 194 -12.76 9.52 -14.60
N VAL A 195 -14.04 9.44 -14.97
CA VAL A 195 -14.75 8.15 -15.00
C VAL A 195 -14.14 7.18 -16.00
N LYS A 196 -13.79 7.65 -17.20
CA LYS A 196 -13.17 6.82 -18.24
C LYS A 196 -11.85 6.21 -17.76
N GLU A 197 -11.00 7.01 -17.13
CA GLU A 197 -9.63 6.64 -16.78
C GLU A 197 -9.52 5.92 -15.44
N THR A 198 -10.42 6.21 -14.48
CA THR A 198 -10.32 5.68 -13.11
C THR A 198 -11.46 4.72 -12.73
N GLY A 199 -12.54 4.70 -13.51
CA GLY A 199 -13.78 4.00 -13.14
C GLY A 199 -14.58 4.67 -12.02
N LEU A 200 -14.14 5.82 -11.51
CA LEU A 200 -14.74 6.52 -10.37
C LEU A 200 -15.24 7.91 -10.75
N THR A 201 -16.27 8.40 -10.08
CA THR A 201 -16.57 9.83 -10.13
C THR A 201 -15.47 10.63 -9.41
N PHE A 202 -15.26 11.90 -9.77
CA PHE A 202 -14.25 12.76 -9.14
C PHE A 202 -14.39 12.80 -7.61
N GLY A 203 -15.60 12.91 -7.09
CA GLY A 203 -15.84 12.89 -5.65
C GLY A 203 -15.43 11.58 -4.98
N ARG A 204 -15.71 10.43 -5.61
CA ARG A 204 -15.27 9.12 -5.10
C ARG A 204 -13.76 8.93 -5.22
N TRP A 205 -13.16 9.40 -6.30
CA TRP A 205 -11.72 9.37 -6.49
C TRP A 205 -10.98 10.18 -5.42
N ARG A 206 -11.47 11.41 -5.12
CA ARG A 206 -10.93 12.22 -4.01
C ARG A 206 -11.17 11.57 -2.64
N GLN A 207 -12.33 10.96 -2.39
CA GLN A 207 -12.56 10.21 -1.15
C GLN A 207 -11.60 9.03 -1.00
N GLN A 208 -11.25 8.36 -2.09
CA GLN A 208 -10.26 7.27 -2.09
C GLN A 208 -8.87 7.80 -1.67
N LEU A 209 -8.45 8.95 -2.21
CA LEU A 209 -7.23 9.62 -1.79
C LEU A 209 -7.26 9.97 -0.29
N HIS A 210 -8.35 10.59 0.19
CA HIS A 210 -8.50 10.91 1.61
C HIS A 210 -8.39 9.65 2.50
N LEU A 211 -8.95 8.53 2.06
CA LEU A 211 -8.86 7.27 2.79
C LEU A 211 -7.41 6.77 2.87
N ILE A 212 -6.68 6.84 1.76
CA ILE A 212 -5.27 6.46 1.68
C ILE A 212 -4.41 7.32 2.62
N VAL A 213 -4.58 8.64 2.56
CA VAL A 213 -3.85 9.57 3.43
C VAL A 213 -4.24 9.34 4.90
N ALA A 214 -5.55 9.19 5.20
CA ALA A 214 -6.02 8.91 6.55
C ALA A 214 -5.39 7.66 7.16
N LEU A 215 -5.37 6.56 6.41
CA LEU A 215 -4.78 5.31 6.87
C LEU A 215 -3.28 5.45 7.15
N ARG A 216 -2.55 6.19 6.29
CA ARG A 216 -1.13 6.46 6.47
C ARG A 216 -0.87 7.28 7.74
N GLU A 217 -1.56 8.40 7.91
CA GLU A 217 -1.36 9.29 9.06
C GLU A 217 -1.78 8.61 10.38
N LEU A 218 -2.92 7.91 10.38
CA LEU A 218 -3.37 7.14 11.53
C LEU A 218 -2.38 6.02 11.90
N ALA A 219 -1.83 5.31 10.92
CA ALA A 219 -0.80 4.29 11.14
C ALA A 219 0.52 4.88 11.68
N SER A 220 0.80 6.15 11.37
CA SER A 220 1.96 6.90 11.90
C SER A 220 1.71 7.47 13.30
N GLY A 221 0.51 7.26 13.88
CA GLY A 221 0.17 7.70 15.24
C GLY A 221 -0.55 9.06 15.32
N ALA A 222 -0.91 9.67 14.19
CA ALA A 222 -1.71 10.89 14.20
C ALA A 222 -3.09 10.66 14.80
N SER A 223 -3.62 11.64 15.55
CA SER A 223 -4.96 11.55 16.12
C SER A 223 -6.05 11.66 15.05
N VAL A 224 -7.22 11.07 15.31
CA VAL A 224 -8.40 11.16 14.42
C VAL A 224 -8.79 12.63 14.18
N GLN A 225 -8.66 13.48 15.20
CA GLN A 225 -8.95 14.90 15.11
C GLN A 225 -7.97 15.62 14.18
N GLN A 226 -6.68 15.37 14.33
CA GLN A 226 -5.63 15.92 13.48
C GLN A 226 -5.84 15.51 12.02
N VAL A 227 -5.97 14.21 11.74
CA VAL A 227 -6.20 13.70 10.39
C VAL A 227 -7.46 14.29 9.75
N SER A 228 -8.54 14.45 10.52
CA SER A 228 -9.75 15.09 10.04
C SER A 228 -9.50 16.55 9.60
N GLY A 229 -8.71 17.30 10.37
CA GLY A 229 -8.31 18.67 10.05
C GLY A 229 -7.42 18.74 8.83
N ASP A 230 -6.37 17.92 8.78
CA ASP A 230 -5.37 17.86 7.69
C ASP A 230 -6.00 17.44 6.35
N LEU A 231 -7.08 16.67 6.38
CA LEU A 231 -7.89 16.33 5.22
C LEU A 231 -9.00 17.37 4.93
N GLY A 232 -9.04 18.48 5.69
CA GLY A 232 -9.96 19.58 5.50
C GLY A 232 -11.42 19.23 5.80
N TYR A 233 -11.77 18.24 6.62
CA TYR A 233 -13.16 17.97 7.00
C TYR A 233 -13.69 19.04 7.94
N GLU A 234 -14.94 19.49 7.72
CA GLU A 234 -15.62 20.49 8.54
C GLU A 234 -15.82 20.00 9.99
N SER A 235 -15.90 18.70 10.19
CA SER A 235 -16.01 18.09 11.51
C SER A 235 -15.40 16.69 11.55
N VAL A 236 -14.93 16.29 12.73
CA VAL A 236 -14.46 14.95 13.00
C VAL A 236 -15.55 13.89 12.70
N THR A 237 -16.82 14.24 12.96
CA THR A 237 -17.96 13.34 12.68
C THR A 237 -18.13 13.07 11.20
N ALA A 238 -17.94 14.08 10.33
CA ALA A 238 -18.02 13.91 8.87
C ALA A 238 -16.89 12.97 8.38
N PHE A 239 -15.68 13.15 8.87
CA PHE A 239 -14.55 12.25 8.60
C PHE A 239 -14.82 10.81 9.05
N ILE A 240 -15.26 10.62 10.32
CA ILE A 240 -15.56 9.27 10.86
C ILE A 240 -16.64 8.58 10.02
N THR A 241 -17.66 9.33 9.56
CA THR A 241 -18.74 8.79 8.73
C THR A 241 -18.20 8.32 7.37
N MET A 242 -17.36 9.12 6.72
CA MET A 242 -16.70 8.75 5.46
C MET A 242 -15.84 7.49 5.65
N PHE A 243 -14.98 7.47 6.67
CA PHE A 243 -14.08 6.37 6.96
C PHE A 243 -14.85 5.06 7.26
N LYS A 244 -15.88 5.13 8.12
CA LYS A 244 -16.73 3.98 8.44
C LYS A 244 -17.47 3.46 7.20
N LYS A 245 -17.95 4.34 6.32
CA LYS A 245 -18.60 3.94 5.07
C LYS A 245 -17.65 3.20 4.13
N ALA A 246 -16.38 3.59 4.11
CA ALA A 246 -15.37 2.98 3.26
C ALA A 246 -14.82 1.65 3.81
N LEU A 247 -14.57 1.56 5.13
CA LEU A 247 -13.88 0.44 5.76
C LEU A 247 -14.75 -0.39 6.73
N GLY A 248 -16.05 -0.07 6.84
CA GLY A 248 -16.98 -0.80 7.68
C GLY A 248 -16.88 -0.50 9.18
N LYS A 249 -15.79 0.12 9.63
CA LYS A 249 -15.49 0.42 11.04
C LYS A 249 -15.02 1.86 11.23
N PRO A 250 -15.32 2.52 12.36
CA PRO A 250 -14.77 3.85 12.65
C PRO A 250 -13.24 3.78 12.90
N PRO A 251 -12.49 4.89 12.70
CA PRO A 251 -11.03 4.92 12.78
C PRO A 251 -10.47 4.34 14.08
N ALA A 252 -10.98 4.75 15.24
CA ALA A 252 -10.50 4.28 16.54
C ALA A 252 -10.63 2.76 16.70
N LYS A 253 -11.77 2.18 16.27
CA LYS A 253 -11.97 0.73 16.32
C LYS A 253 -11.10 0.01 15.28
N TYR A 254 -10.94 0.59 14.10
CA TYR A 254 -10.05 0.06 13.06
C TYR A 254 -8.61 -0.05 13.58
N LEU A 255 -8.11 1.02 14.25
CA LEU A 255 -6.78 1.05 14.85
C LEU A 255 -6.65 0.10 16.06
N SER A 256 -7.67 0.00 16.91
CA SER A 256 -7.63 -0.92 18.07
C SER A 256 -7.60 -2.39 17.63
N ASP A 257 -8.35 -2.75 16.59
CA ASP A 257 -8.31 -4.10 16.02
C ASP A 257 -6.91 -4.42 15.46
N ILE A 258 -6.19 -3.41 14.94
CA ILE A 258 -4.79 -3.50 14.51
C ILE A 258 -3.87 -3.77 15.70
N ALA A 259 -3.99 -2.95 16.76
CA ALA A 259 -3.14 -3.04 17.95
C ALA A 259 -3.34 -4.38 18.69
N GLN A 260 -4.57 -4.85 18.83
CA GLN A 260 -4.88 -6.11 19.51
C GLN A 260 -4.38 -7.33 18.72
N ASN A 261 -4.45 -7.31 17.40
CA ASN A 261 -3.91 -8.37 16.55
C ASN A 261 -2.40 -8.23 16.32
N GLY A 262 -1.78 -7.08 16.70
CA GLY A 262 -0.34 -6.82 16.62
C GLY A 262 0.41 -7.00 17.95
N GLY A 263 -0.29 -7.04 19.08
CA GLY A 263 0.28 -6.89 20.44
C GLY A 263 0.56 -8.18 21.20
N SER A 264 0.40 -9.37 20.64
CA SER A 264 0.54 -10.63 21.41
C SER A 264 1.91 -11.31 21.34
N ALA A 265 2.98 -10.60 20.99
CA ALA A 265 4.30 -11.22 20.87
C ALA A 265 5.47 -10.42 21.47
N PHE A 266 5.25 -9.58 22.51
CA PHE A 266 6.39 -9.00 23.24
C PHE A 266 6.05 -8.81 24.72
N VAL A 267 5.98 -9.90 25.48
CA VAL A 267 6.36 -9.95 26.90
C VAL A 267 7.01 -11.32 27.14
N ALA A 268 8.30 -11.39 27.05
CA ALA A 268 9.24 -12.15 27.87
C ALA A 268 10.64 -11.91 27.32
#